data_1c2a25b5edd7e533733f467dc0ff22b5
#
_entry.id   1c2a25b5edd7e533733f467dc0ff22b5
#
_cell.length_a   1.000
_cell.length_b   1.000
_cell.length_c   1.000
_cell.angle_alpha   90.00
_cell.angle_beta   90.00
_cell.angle_gamma   90.00
#
_symmetry.space_group_name_H-M   'P 1'
#
loop_
_entity.id
_entity.type
_entity.pdbx_description
1 polymer ?
#
loop_
_entity_poly.entity_id
_entity_poly.type
_entity_poly.pdbx_seq_one_letter_code
_entity_poly.pdbx_strand_id
1 'polypeptide(L)' 'MKQLGNLAVVCAAKGDVLLQIHNGVVSVHYGEGPTRETATAKWNDDEAIRAIVHDLNFGKEAEQRREREAA' A
#
# COMPACT_ATOMS: atom_id res chain seq x y z
N MET A 1 7.61 10.27 9.10
CA MET A 1 6.53 10.19 10.11
C MET A 1 5.18 10.59 9.54
N LYS A 2 5.08 11.66 8.77
CA LYS A 2 3.82 12.06 8.13
C LYS A 2 3.22 10.98 7.24
N GLN A 3 4.04 10.29 6.47
CA GLN A 3 3.55 9.28 5.54
C GLN A 3 3.04 8.04 6.26
N LEU A 4 3.64 7.68 7.39
CA LEU A 4 3.14 6.56 8.19
C LEU A 4 1.74 6.85 8.73
N GLY A 5 1.50 8.07 9.19
CA GLY A 5 0.16 8.49 9.62
C GLY A 5 -0.85 8.45 8.48
N ASN A 6 -0.48 8.93 7.30
CA ASN A 6 -1.32 8.85 6.10
C ASN A 6 -1.62 7.40 5.73
N LEU A 7 -0.63 6.53 5.81
CA LEU A 7 -0.81 5.11 5.52
C LEU A 7 -1.82 4.46 6.49
N ALA A 8 -1.71 4.77 7.78
CA ALA A 8 -2.63 4.25 8.77
C ALA A 8 -4.08 4.71 8.50
N VAL A 9 -4.26 5.97 8.13
CA VAL A 9 -5.59 6.52 7.78
C VAL A 9 -6.16 5.82 6.55
N VAL A 10 -5.35 5.61 5.51
CA VAL A 10 -5.79 4.95 4.28
C VAL A 10 -6.17 3.50 4.55
N CYS A 11 -5.36 2.77 5.33
CA CYS A 11 -5.65 1.39 5.68
C CYS A 11 -6.97 1.28 6.47
N ALA A 12 -7.19 2.18 7.42
CA ALA A 12 -8.43 2.21 8.20
C ALA A 12 -9.65 2.50 7.32
N ALA A 13 -9.50 3.41 6.37
CA ALA A 13 -10.59 3.80 5.47
C ALA A 13 -10.98 2.64 4.54
N LYS A 14 -10.01 1.84 4.10
CA LYS A 14 -10.29 0.70 3.21
C LYS A 14 -10.90 -0.50 3.93
N GLY A 15 -10.56 -0.71 5.20
CA GLY A 15 -11.16 -1.74 6.04
C GLY A 15 -10.64 -3.16 5.84
N ASP A 16 -10.21 -3.52 4.64
CA ASP A 16 -9.72 -4.86 4.30
C ASP A 16 -8.19 -4.91 4.11
N VAL A 17 -7.51 -3.87 4.51
CA VAL A 17 -6.05 -3.76 4.45
C VAL A 17 -5.47 -3.96 5.84
N LEU A 18 -4.54 -4.89 5.98
CA LEU A 18 -3.87 -5.16 7.24
C LEU A 18 -2.53 -4.42 7.29
N LEU A 19 -2.38 -3.56 8.28
CA LEU A 19 -1.13 -2.83 8.54
C LEU A 19 -0.45 -3.42 9.75
N GLN A 20 0.81 -3.82 9.60
CA GLN A 20 1.63 -4.33 10.69
C GLN A 20 2.96 -3.62 10.75
N ILE A 21 3.47 -3.40 11.95
CA ILE A 21 4.79 -2.83 12.18
C ILE A 21 5.55 -3.79 13.10
N HIS A 22 6.72 -4.26 12.62
CA HIS A 22 7.54 -5.18 13.38
C HIS A 22 9.01 -4.91 13.10
N ASN A 23 9.79 -4.75 14.16
CA ASN A 23 11.24 -4.47 14.07
C ASN A 23 11.58 -3.29 13.15
N GLY A 24 10.77 -2.23 13.19
CA GLY A 24 10.99 -1.05 12.36
C GLY A 24 10.61 -1.22 10.89
N VAL A 25 9.96 -2.33 10.54
CA VAL A 25 9.47 -2.58 9.19
C VAL A 25 7.95 -2.49 9.18
N VAL A 26 7.44 -1.66 8.28
CA VAL A 26 6.00 -1.52 8.05
C VAL A 26 5.61 -2.49 6.94
N SER A 27 4.63 -3.33 7.21
CA SER A 27 4.10 -4.30 6.24
C SER A 27 2.63 -4.02 6.01
N VAL A 28 2.23 -3.97 4.75
CA VAL A 28 0.83 -3.74 4.36
C VAL A 28 0.38 -4.92 3.50
N HIS A 29 -0.67 -5.59 3.96
CA HIS A 29 -1.25 -6.72 3.24
C HIS A 29 -2.59 -6.28 2.65
N TYR A 30 -2.73 -6.37 1.34
CA TYR A 30 -3.92 -5.91 0.64
C TYR A 30 -4.28 -6.85 -0.51
N GLY A 31 -5.50 -6.71 -1.02
CA GLY A 31 -6.03 -7.59 -2.05
C GLY A 31 -6.86 -8.72 -1.48
N GLU A 32 -7.46 -9.53 -2.34
CA GLU A 32 -8.34 -10.63 -1.95
C GLU A 32 -7.84 -11.98 -2.48
N GLY A 33 -7.95 -13.01 -1.64
CA GLY A 33 -7.67 -14.38 -2.02
C GLY A 33 -6.27 -14.58 -2.59
N PRO A 34 -6.15 -15.26 -3.74
CA PRO A 34 -4.85 -15.56 -4.34
C PRO A 34 -4.13 -14.33 -4.91
N THR A 35 -4.83 -13.19 -5.05
CA THR A 35 -4.23 -11.95 -5.55
C THR A 35 -3.73 -11.05 -4.42
N ARG A 36 -3.72 -11.55 -3.19
CA ARG A 36 -3.27 -10.78 -2.04
C ARG A 36 -1.79 -10.44 -2.17
N GLU A 37 -1.47 -9.17 -2.00
CA GLU A 37 -0.11 -8.65 -2.10
C GLU A 37 0.37 -8.12 -0.76
N THR A 38 1.69 -8.05 -0.61
CA THR A 38 2.32 -7.46 0.58
C THR A 38 3.35 -6.44 0.14
N ALA A 39 3.23 -5.23 0.67
CA ALA A 39 4.22 -4.17 0.48
C ALA A 39 4.93 -3.91 1.80
N THR A 40 6.23 -3.71 1.75
CA THR A 40 7.03 -3.44 2.94
C THR A 40 7.87 -2.18 2.77
N ALA A 41 8.12 -1.49 3.88
CA ALA A 41 8.97 -0.31 3.91
C ALA A 41 9.51 -0.13 5.32
N LYS A 42 10.65 0.55 5.45
CA LYS A 42 11.13 0.94 6.76
C LYS A 42 10.24 2.06 7.32
N TRP A 43 10.04 2.06 8.63
CA TRP A 43 9.15 3.01 9.29
C TRP A 43 9.51 4.49 9.05
N ASN A 44 10.80 4.76 8.82
CA ASN A 44 11.32 6.11 8.59
C ASN A 44 11.57 6.44 7.12
N ASP A 45 11.21 5.55 6.21
CA ASP A 45 11.36 5.76 4.77
C ASP A 45 10.06 6.33 4.20
N ASP A 46 9.92 7.65 4.31
CA ASP A 46 8.70 8.34 3.86
C ASP A 46 8.43 8.15 2.37
N GLU A 47 9.47 8.08 1.54
CA GLU A 47 9.29 7.86 0.11
C GLU A 47 8.69 6.49 -0.19
N ALA A 48 9.20 5.44 0.45
CA ALA A 48 8.68 4.09 0.26
C ALA A 48 7.24 3.98 0.79
N ILE A 49 6.97 4.58 1.95
CA ILE A 49 5.62 4.59 2.53
C ILE A 49 4.65 5.36 1.63
N ARG A 50 5.10 6.49 1.10
CA ARG A 50 4.30 7.28 0.16
C ARG A 50 3.94 6.49 -1.09
N ALA A 51 4.88 5.71 -1.61
CA ALA A 51 4.62 4.83 -2.75
C ALA A 51 3.55 3.79 -2.42
N ILE A 52 3.58 3.21 -1.21
CA ILE A 52 2.55 2.27 -0.76
C ILE A 52 1.18 2.96 -0.68
N VAL A 53 1.11 4.15 -0.10
CA VAL A 53 -0.13 4.93 -0.02
C VAL A 53 -0.70 5.19 -1.43
N HIS A 54 0.16 5.56 -2.35
CA HIS A 54 -0.23 5.81 -3.74
C HIS A 54 -0.80 4.54 -4.38
N ASP A 55 -0.14 3.40 -4.20
CA ASP A 55 -0.59 2.13 -4.75
C ASP A 55 -1.94 1.70 -4.16
N LEU A 56 -2.15 1.91 -2.87
CA LEU A 56 -3.43 1.60 -2.23
C LEU A 56 -4.57 2.45 -2.78
N ASN A 57 -4.30 3.72 -3.09
CA ASN A 57 -5.32 4.63 -3.58
C ASN A 57 -5.60 4.49 -5.07
N PHE A 58 -4.56 4.21 -5.86
CA PHE A 58 -4.63 4.28 -7.33
C PHE A 58 -4.18 3.01 -8.04
N GLY A 59 -3.74 2.00 -7.29
CA GLY A 59 -3.11 0.81 -7.88
C GLY A 59 -3.95 0.11 -8.93
N LYS A 60 -5.22 -0.12 -8.65
CA LYS A 60 -6.12 -0.79 -9.58
C LYS A 60 -6.30 0.00 -10.88
N GLU A 61 -6.45 1.31 -10.77
CA GLU A 61 -6.59 2.17 -11.94
C GLU A 61 -5.31 2.21 -12.75
N ALA A 62 -4.16 2.26 -12.08
CA ALA A 62 -2.87 2.25 -12.75
C ALA A 62 -2.63 0.93 -13.49
N GLU A 63 -2.97 -0.20 -12.89
CA GLU A 63 -2.88 -1.51 -13.53
C GLU A 63 -3.79 -1.61 -14.73
N GLN A 64 -5.02 -1.15 -14.62
CA GLN A 64 -5.96 -1.15 -15.72
C GLN A 64 -5.50 -0.27 -16.88
N ARG A 65 -4.90 0.87 -16.58
CA ARG A 65 -4.30 1.74 -17.61
C ARG A 65 -3.15 1.06 -18.32
N ARG A 66 -2.26 0.41 -17.57
CA ARG A 66 -1.12 -0.33 -18.16
C ARG A 66 -1.59 -1.45 -19.07
N GLU A 67 -2.60 -2.19 -18.67
CA GLU A 67 -3.18 -3.26 -19.48
C GLU A 67 -3.78 -2.71 -20.76
N ARG A 68 -4.48 -1.57 -20.70
CA ARG A 68 -5.04 -0.92 -21.86
C ARG A 68 -3.97 -0.37 -22.81
N GLU A 69 -2.90 0.19 -22.27
CA GLU A 69 -1.78 0.70 -23.06
C GLU A 69 -0.93 -0.41 -23.67
N ALA A 70 -0.83 -1.54 -22.97
CA ALA A 70 -0.08 -2.70 -23.47
C ALA A 70 -0.87 -3.50 -24.51
N ALA A 71 -2.14 -3.33 -24.59
CA ALA A 71 -2.99 -3.95 -25.59
C ALA A 71 -3.09 -3.09 -26.83
#